data_570391b4497be4f6623af3bf73e0d906
#
_entry.id   570391b4497be4f6623af3bf73e0d906
#
_cell.length_a   1.000
_cell.length_b   1.000
_cell.length_c   1.000
_cell.angle_alpha   90.00
_cell.angle_beta   90.00
_cell.angle_gamma   90.00
#
_symmetry.space_group_name_H-M   'P 1'
#
loop_
_entity.id
_entity.type
_entity.pdbx_description
1 polymer ?
#
loop_
_entity_poly.entity_id
_entity_poly.type
_entity_poly.pdbx_seq_one_letter_code
_entity_poly.pdbx_strand_id
1 'polypeptide(L)'
;MKTAVVILNWNTRAYLQRFLPSLISGTKGLDAEIIVADNASSDASLELMRGEFPQIRTIALDRNYGFAEGYNRALDILFKDSDPEYVVLLNSDLEAGEGWLGAMVEYMDSHPDIAVCGPKLHALLPCGEGWVRSTEFEYAGAAGGYLDRYCFPFCRGRVLSRTETDRGQYDSVKRVFWVSGACLMTRSSVWRELGGLDGSFFAHQEEIDYCWRAALKGWKTCVLPQSCVYHIGGGSLPSTSPFKLKLNYRNSLLMMEKNLAASLGEKEAARRLRTRLNIDRLARMAYLLTGRKAEAQAVKEAHEEYFKMRKSLKISSCARPEKPYGLMDINIILQAILRGKRIFKRINTYENSH
;
A
#
# COMPACT_ATOMS: atom_id res chain seq x y z
N MET A 1 1.21 -11.02 23.32
CA MET A 1 0.69 -10.62 21.99
C MET A 1 1.73 -10.90 20.94
N LYS A 2 1.42 -11.81 20.02
CA LYS A 2 2.30 -12.15 18.88
C LYS A 2 2.11 -11.18 17.71
N THR A 3 0.86 -10.75 17.48
CA THR A 3 0.52 -9.89 16.35
C THR A 3 -0.26 -8.66 16.80
N ALA A 4 0.21 -7.48 16.44
CA ALA A 4 -0.50 -6.22 16.62
C ALA A 4 -1.18 -5.78 15.32
N VAL A 5 -2.51 -5.72 15.31
CA VAL A 5 -3.29 -5.19 14.19
C VAL A 5 -3.59 -3.71 14.46
N VAL A 6 -2.90 -2.82 13.78
CA VAL A 6 -3.02 -1.38 14.00
C VAL A 6 -3.86 -0.75 12.90
N ILE A 7 -4.98 -0.15 13.29
CA ILE A 7 -5.90 0.58 12.43
C ILE A 7 -5.63 2.07 12.59
N LEU A 8 -5.13 2.73 11.55
CA LEU A 8 -4.96 4.17 11.55
C LEU A 8 -6.28 4.84 11.14
N ASN A 9 -6.89 5.56 12.08
CA ASN A 9 -8.17 6.24 11.90
C ASN A 9 -7.99 7.75 11.75
N TRP A 10 -8.65 8.34 10.77
CA TRP A 10 -8.81 9.79 10.64
C TRP A 10 -10.16 10.14 10.02
N ASN A 11 -11.10 10.62 10.86
CA ASN A 11 -12.44 11.00 10.45
C ASN A 11 -13.20 9.88 9.71
N THR A 12 -13.10 8.65 10.23
CA THR A 12 -13.78 7.48 9.66
C THR A 12 -14.61 6.73 10.71
N ARG A 13 -15.26 7.47 11.63
CA ARG A 13 -16.12 6.93 12.70
C ARG A 13 -17.12 5.89 12.20
N ALA A 14 -17.82 6.18 11.10
CA ALA A 14 -18.81 5.28 10.53
C ALA A 14 -18.21 3.95 10.05
N TYR A 15 -16.99 3.97 9.51
CA TYR A 15 -16.29 2.75 9.10
C TYR A 15 -15.82 1.95 10.31
N LEU A 16 -15.26 2.59 11.34
CA LEU A 16 -14.91 1.91 12.59
C LEU A 16 -16.12 1.20 13.17
N GLN A 17 -17.25 1.90 13.31
CA GLN A 17 -18.47 1.34 13.85
C GLN A 17 -18.96 0.12 13.04
N ARG A 18 -18.83 0.19 11.71
CA ARG A 18 -19.29 -0.85 10.81
C ARG A 18 -18.37 -2.06 10.77
N PHE A 19 -17.05 -1.87 10.72
CA PHE A 19 -16.11 -2.94 10.35
C PHE A 19 -15.34 -3.54 11.53
N LEU A 20 -15.17 -2.81 12.65
CA LEU A 20 -14.51 -3.34 13.85
C LEU A 20 -15.13 -4.67 14.33
N PRO A 21 -16.46 -4.88 14.35
CA PRO A 21 -17.01 -6.17 14.77
C PRO A 21 -16.51 -7.37 13.95
N SER A 22 -16.36 -7.23 12.63
CA SER A 22 -15.83 -8.29 11.76
C SER A 22 -14.34 -8.54 12.01
N LEU A 23 -13.57 -7.49 12.26
CA LEU A 23 -12.15 -7.58 12.59
C LEU A 23 -11.93 -8.27 13.94
N ILE A 24 -12.70 -7.90 14.96
CA ILE A 24 -12.67 -8.54 16.29
C ILE A 24 -13.01 -10.03 16.17
N SER A 25 -14.06 -10.35 15.41
CA SER A 25 -14.43 -11.77 15.17
C SER A 25 -13.34 -12.54 14.43
N GLY A 26 -12.72 -11.91 13.41
CA GLY A 26 -11.67 -12.53 12.58
C GLY A 26 -10.32 -12.69 13.28
N THR A 27 -10.13 -12.08 14.47
CA THR A 27 -8.92 -12.26 15.30
C THR A 27 -9.14 -13.15 16.51
N LYS A 28 -10.39 -13.57 16.77
CA LYS A 28 -10.74 -14.38 17.93
C LYS A 28 -9.99 -15.70 17.95
N GLY A 29 -9.38 -16.01 19.10
CA GLY A 29 -8.61 -17.26 19.29
C GLY A 29 -7.16 -17.19 18.79
N LEU A 30 -6.74 -16.07 18.21
CA LEU A 30 -5.35 -15.82 17.86
C LEU A 30 -4.65 -15.00 18.97
N ASP A 31 -3.33 -15.17 19.10
CA ASP A 31 -2.51 -14.30 19.96
C ASP A 31 -2.28 -12.96 19.26
N ALA A 32 -3.37 -12.19 19.09
CA ALA A 32 -3.42 -10.93 18.38
C ALA A 32 -4.24 -9.88 19.13
N GLU A 33 -3.83 -8.62 19.02
CA GLU A 33 -4.54 -7.47 19.58
C GLU A 33 -4.86 -6.47 18.48
N ILE A 34 -6.10 -5.96 18.49
CA ILE A 34 -6.50 -4.84 17.63
C ILE A 34 -6.26 -3.54 18.39
N ILE A 35 -5.60 -2.59 17.72
CA ILE A 35 -5.28 -1.26 18.24
C ILE A 35 -5.81 -0.23 17.25
N VAL A 36 -6.59 0.74 17.73
CA VAL A 36 -7.01 1.89 16.92
C VAL A 36 -6.13 3.08 17.24
N ALA A 37 -5.34 3.51 16.28
CA ALA A 37 -4.55 4.74 16.36
C ALA A 37 -5.34 5.88 15.72
N ASP A 38 -5.88 6.77 16.55
CA ASP A 38 -6.62 7.93 16.10
C ASP A 38 -5.70 9.08 15.76
N ASN A 39 -5.68 9.48 14.50
CA ASN A 39 -4.77 10.49 13.92
C ASN A 39 -5.37 11.92 14.08
N ALA A 40 -5.85 12.25 15.28
CA ALA A 40 -6.54 13.48 15.65
C ALA A 40 -7.83 13.69 14.85
N SER A 41 -8.76 12.75 14.94
CA SER A 41 -10.09 12.86 14.33
C SER A 41 -10.95 13.91 15.03
N SER A 42 -11.82 14.54 14.26
CA SER A 42 -12.83 15.52 14.74
C SER A 42 -14.28 15.03 14.63
N ASP A 43 -14.49 13.76 14.22
CA ASP A 43 -15.79 13.15 13.92
C ASP A 43 -16.36 12.28 15.05
N ALA A 44 -15.99 12.52 16.29
CA ALA A 44 -16.37 11.72 17.45
C ALA A 44 -15.91 10.23 17.39
N SER A 45 -14.84 9.92 16.64
CA SER A 45 -14.25 8.56 16.61
C SER A 45 -13.78 8.10 17.98
N LEU A 46 -13.14 8.99 18.76
CA LEU A 46 -12.66 8.65 20.12
C LEU A 46 -13.80 8.39 21.11
N GLU A 47 -14.93 9.09 20.98
CA GLU A 47 -16.13 8.85 21.77
C GLU A 47 -16.74 7.49 21.45
N LEU A 48 -16.80 7.13 20.15
CA LEU A 48 -17.22 5.80 19.72
C LEU A 48 -16.35 4.70 20.35
N MET A 49 -15.02 4.85 20.29
CA MET A 49 -14.11 3.86 20.87
C MET A 49 -14.31 3.68 22.37
N ARG A 50 -14.50 4.78 23.12
CA ARG A 50 -14.72 4.71 24.58
C ARG A 50 -16.09 4.12 24.93
N GLY A 51 -17.11 4.40 24.13
CA GLY A 51 -18.49 3.97 24.40
C GLY A 51 -18.84 2.58 23.93
N GLU A 52 -18.49 2.25 22.69
CA GLU A 52 -18.90 0.98 22.05
C GLU A 52 -17.79 -0.08 22.03
N PHE A 53 -16.50 0.32 22.06
CA PHE A 53 -15.36 -0.60 21.97
C PHE A 53 -14.32 -0.36 23.08
N PRO A 54 -14.71 -0.28 24.37
CA PRO A 54 -13.78 0.04 25.48
C PRO A 54 -12.69 -1.01 25.69
N GLN A 55 -12.89 -2.22 25.16
CA GLN A 55 -11.91 -3.32 25.21
C GLN A 55 -10.78 -3.16 24.17
N ILE A 56 -10.94 -2.28 23.18
CA ILE A 56 -9.94 -2.05 22.14
C ILE A 56 -8.98 -0.94 22.59
N ARG A 57 -7.68 -1.26 22.61
CA ARG A 57 -6.66 -0.25 22.90
C ARG A 57 -6.71 0.88 21.89
N THR A 58 -6.78 2.12 22.38
CA THR A 58 -6.81 3.31 21.53
C THR A 58 -5.57 4.17 21.82
N ILE A 59 -4.87 4.56 20.76
CA ILE A 59 -3.74 5.49 20.76
C ILE A 59 -4.22 6.79 20.14
N ALA A 60 -4.32 7.88 20.89
CA ALA A 60 -4.67 9.18 20.38
C ALA A 60 -3.43 9.99 20.03
N LEU A 61 -3.26 10.34 18.76
CA LEU A 61 -2.19 11.24 18.30
C LEU A 61 -2.67 12.70 18.43
N ASP A 62 -1.72 13.62 18.59
CA ASP A 62 -1.98 15.03 18.87
C ASP A 62 -2.39 15.85 17.63
N ARG A 63 -2.11 15.34 16.42
CA ARG A 63 -2.50 15.94 15.14
C ARG A 63 -2.54 14.91 14.03
N ASN A 64 -3.11 15.26 12.87
CA ASN A 64 -3.05 14.43 11.67
C ASN A 64 -1.64 14.46 11.05
N TYR A 65 -0.93 13.35 11.18
CA TYR A 65 0.40 13.13 10.61
C TYR A 65 0.40 12.53 9.18
N GLY A 66 -0.79 12.31 8.59
CA GLY A 66 -0.94 11.52 7.38
C GLY A 66 -0.83 10.02 7.65
N PHE A 67 -0.73 9.24 6.59
CA PHE A 67 -0.71 7.77 6.67
C PHE A 67 0.66 7.28 7.16
N ALA A 68 1.73 7.65 6.48
CA ALA A 68 3.07 7.13 6.74
C ALA A 68 3.57 7.48 8.15
N GLU A 69 3.61 8.75 8.50
CA GLU A 69 4.09 9.18 9.82
C GLU A 69 3.08 8.84 10.92
N GLY A 70 1.78 8.76 10.61
CA GLY A 70 0.75 8.31 11.55
C GLY A 70 1.02 6.90 12.05
N TYR A 71 1.32 5.95 11.14
CA TYR A 71 1.72 4.59 11.52
C TYR A 71 3.05 4.54 12.26
N ASN A 72 4.05 5.32 11.84
CA ASN A 72 5.32 5.39 12.55
C ASN A 72 5.10 5.79 14.03
N ARG A 73 4.34 6.86 14.27
CA ARG A 73 4.03 7.34 15.63
C ARG A 73 3.24 6.33 16.44
N ALA A 74 2.22 5.71 15.85
CA ALA A 74 1.42 4.70 16.52
C ALA A 74 2.27 3.49 16.94
N LEU A 75 3.14 3.00 16.06
CA LEU A 75 4.02 1.87 16.36
C LEU A 75 5.15 2.24 17.32
N ASP A 76 5.69 3.46 17.26
CA ASP A 76 6.66 3.94 18.23
C ASP A 76 6.07 3.99 19.66
N ILE A 77 4.77 4.33 19.78
CA ILE A 77 4.06 4.29 21.07
C ILE A 77 3.84 2.84 21.50
N LEU A 78 3.38 1.98 20.60
CA LEU A 78 3.12 0.57 20.87
C LEU A 78 4.39 -0.16 21.32
N PHE A 79 5.51 0.05 20.66
CA PHE A 79 6.77 -0.63 20.96
C PHE A 79 7.44 -0.20 22.28
N LYS A 80 6.93 0.80 23.00
CA LYS A 80 7.44 1.18 24.32
C LYS A 80 7.02 0.19 25.40
N ASP A 81 5.87 -0.45 25.24
CA ASP A 81 5.28 -1.34 26.24
C ASP A 81 4.91 -2.73 25.71
N SER A 82 5.13 -2.97 24.41
CA SER A 82 4.80 -4.23 23.73
C SER A 82 5.87 -4.57 22.70
N ASP A 83 6.12 -5.86 22.50
CA ASP A 83 7.08 -6.36 21.52
C ASP A 83 6.45 -7.46 20.65
N PRO A 84 5.45 -7.14 19.79
CA PRO A 84 4.85 -8.12 18.92
C PRO A 84 5.86 -8.61 17.88
N GLU A 85 5.75 -9.87 17.47
CA GLU A 85 6.56 -10.43 16.37
C GLU A 85 6.17 -9.83 15.04
N TYR A 86 4.85 -9.60 14.86
CA TYR A 86 4.27 -9.04 13.64
C TYR A 86 3.44 -7.80 13.92
N VAL A 87 3.48 -6.87 12.99
CA VAL A 87 2.54 -5.74 12.93
C VAL A 87 1.76 -5.79 11.62
N VAL A 88 0.47 -5.50 11.71
CA VAL A 88 -0.42 -5.35 10.55
C VAL A 88 -0.86 -3.91 10.47
N LEU A 89 -0.55 -3.25 9.36
CA LEU A 89 -1.14 -1.97 9.01
C LEU A 89 -2.49 -2.26 8.35
N LEU A 90 -3.57 -1.70 8.87
CA LEU A 90 -4.93 -1.98 8.42
C LEU A 90 -5.74 -0.71 8.29
N ASN A 91 -6.39 -0.49 7.15
CA ASN A 91 -7.31 0.63 6.97
C ASN A 91 -8.61 0.42 7.76
N SER A 92 -9.26 1.51 8.12
CA SER A 92 -10.56 1.49 8.84
C SER A 92 -11.76 1.12 7.96
N ASP A 93 -11.63 1.19 6.62
CA ASP A 93 -12.68 0.92 5.62
C ASP A 93 -12.58 -0.49 5.01
N LEU A 94 -12.17 -1.45 5.86
CA LEU A 94 -12.00 -2.86 5.50
C LEU A 94 -12.93 -3.78 6.27
N GLU A 95 -13.50 -4.75 5.57
CA GLU A 95 -14.19 -5.89 6.16
C GLU A 95 -13.32 -7.15 6.06
N ALA A 96 -13.12 -7.84 7.19
CA ALA A 96 -12.29 -9.05 7.23
C ALA A 96 -13.00 -10.26 6.60
N GLY A 97 -12.27 -11.05 5.81
CA GLY A 97 -12.67 -12.38 5.42
C GLY A 97 -12.44 -13.40 6.55
N GLU A 98 -12.99 -14.58 6.43
CA GLU A 98 -12.78 -15.66 7.39
C GLU A 98 -11.31 -16.10 7.42
N GLY A 99 -10.74 -16.27 8.62
CA GLY A 99 -9.36 -16.74 8.80
C GLY A 99 -8.25 -15.82 8.25
N TRP A 100 -8.58 -14.61 7.86
CA TRP A 100 -7.67 -13.70 7.15
C TRP A 100 -6.32 -13.51 7.85
N LEU A 101 -6.34 -13.29 9.16
CA LEU A 101 -5.10 -13.04 9.93
C LEU A 101 -4.35 -14.35 10.21
N GLY A 102 -5.07 -15.43 10.55
CA GLY A 102 -4.46 -16.71 10.87
C GLY A 102 -3.62 -17.26 9.71
N ALA A 103 -4.14 -17.20 8.49
CA ALA A 103 -3.41 -17.61 7.29
C ALA A 103 -2.11 -16.82 7.08
N MET A 104 -2.11 -15.50 7.37
CA MET A 104 -0.90 -14.68 7.27
C MET A 104 0.12 -15.02 8.36
N VAL A 105 -0.31 -15.20 9.60
CA VAL A 105 0.57 -15.56 10.72
C VAL A 105 1.23 -16.92 10.46
N GLU A 106 0.46 -17.95 10.13
CA GLU A 106 0.96 -19.30 9.85
C GLU A 106 1.99 -19.31 8.72
N TYR A 107 1.70 -18.56 7.66
CA TYR A 107 2.64 -18.46 6.53
C TYR A 107 3.94 -17.77 6.93
N MET A 108 3.85 -16.65 7.64
CA MET A 108 5.03 -15.91 8.11
C MET A 108 5.88 -16.74 9.09
N ASP A 109 5.25 -17.53 9.98
CA ASP A 109 5.94 -18.43 10.91
C ASP A 109 6.79 -19.47 10.17
N SER A 110 6.25 -20.04 9.10
CA SER A 110 6.91 -21.10 8.33
C SER A 110 7.90 -20.58 7.28
N HIS A 111 7.95 -19.27 7.01
CA HIS A 111 8.81 -18.67 5.97
C HIS A 111 9.60 -17.48 6.52
N PRO A 112 10.73 -17.72 7.20
CA PRO A 112 11.50 -16.66 7.89
C PRO A 112 12.16 -15.65 6.94
N ASP A 113 12.28 -15.94 5.67
CA ASP A 113 12.82 -15.07 4.61
C ASP A 113 11.77 -14.09 4.04
N ILE A 114 10.51 -14.25 4.42
CA ILE A 114 9.44 -13.32 4.07
C ILE A 114 9.35 -12.23 5.15
N ALA A 115 9.57 -10.98 4.75
CA ALA A 115 9.42 -9.84 5.65
C ALA A 115 8.02 -9.24 5.63
N VAL A 116 7.38 -9.24 4.46
CA VAL A 116 6.10 -8.56 4.22
C VAL A 116 5.14 -9.51 3.53
N CYS A 117 3.91 -9.55 4.00
CA CYS A 117 2.83 -10.21 3.26
C CYS A 117 1.53 -9.41 3.30
N GLY A 118 0.63 -9.73 2.39
CA GLY A 118 -0.71 -9.15 2.34
C GLY A 118 -1.71 -10.10 1.75
N PRO A 119 -3.02 -9.87 2.01
CA PRO A 119 -4.10 -10.70 1.49
C PRO A 119 -4.43 -10.37 0.03
N LYS A 120 -5.35 -11.12 -0.58
CA LYS A 120 -6.15 -10.62 -1.70
C LYS A 120 -7.09 -9.52 -1.22
N LEU A 121 -7.20 -8.45 -1.99
CA LEU A 121 -8.16 -7.37 -1.76
C LEU A 121 -9.27 -7.43 -2.80
N HIS A 122 -10.48 -7.68 -2.34
CA HIS A 122 -11.71 -7.58 -3.13
C HIS A 122 -12.44 -6.28 -2.84
N ALA A 123 -13.26 -5.83 -3.78
CA ALA A 123 -14.04 -4.61 -3.62
C ALA A 123 -15.23 -4.83 -2.68
N LEU A 124 -15.48 -3.87 -1.78
CA LEU A 124 -16.77 -3.63 -1.17
C LEU A 124 -17.54 -2.64 -2.02
N LEU A 125 -18.69 -3.05 -2.53
CA LEU A 125 -19.52 -2.21 -3.40
C LEU A 125 -20.71 -1.67 -2.62
N PRO A 126 -21.14 -0.42 -2.88
CA PRO A 126 -22.31 0.13 -2.24
C PRO A 126 -23.57 -0.65 -2.63
N CYS A 127 -24.44 -0.94 -1.65
CA CYS A 127 -25.69 -1.65 -1.84
C CYS A 127 -26.74 -1.10 -0.86
N GLY A 128 -27.71 -0.34 -1.38
CA GLY A 128 -28.65 0.40 -0.52
C GLY A 128 -27.91 1.36 0.42
N GLU A 129 -28.21 1.29 1.71
CA GLU A 129 -27.53 2.06 2.75
C GLU A 129 -26.24 1.37 3.29
N GLY A 130 -25.83 0.25 2.69
CA GLY A 130 -24.69 -0.55 3.14
C GLY A 130 -23.72 -0.91 2.03
N TRP A 131 -22.99 -1.99 2.28
CA TRP A 131 -21.93 -2.50 1.40
C TRP A 131 -22.11 -4.01 1.20
N VAL A 132 -21.75 -4.49 0.02
CA VAL A 132 -21.77 -5.93 -0.33
C VAL A 132 -20.39 -6.37 -0.80
N ARG A 133 -19.96 -7.55 -0.36
CA ARG A 133 -18.74 -8.20 -0.83
C ARG A 133 -18.84 -8.53 -2.31
N SER A 134 -17.83 -8.15 -3.08
CA SER A 134 -17.72 -8.46 -4.50
C SER A 134 -16.64 -9.50 -4.74
N THR A 135 -16.70 -10.17 -5.88
CA THR A 135 -15.60 -10.99 -6.42
C THR A 135 -14.68 -10.19 -7.34
N GLU A 136 -14.93 -8.90 -7.56
CA GLU A 136 -14.01 -8.04 -8.29
C GLU A 136 -12.83 -7.66 -7.43
N PHE A 137 -11.64 -7.66 -8.03
CA PHE A 137 -10.46 -7.15 -7.34
C PHE A 137 -10.59 -5.66 -7.04
N GLU A 138 -10.10 -5.27 -5.85
CA GLU A 138 -10.07 -3.89 -5.45
C GLU A 138 -8.92 -3.14 -6.16
N TYR A 139 -9.12 -1.85 -6.41
CA TYR A 139 -8.19 -1.01 -7.17
C TYR A 139 -6.81 -0.83 -6.51
N ALA A 140 -6.74 -0.72 -5.18
CA ALA A 140 -5.51 -0.31 -4.47
C ALA A 140 -4.51 -1.43 -4.20
N GLY A 141 -4.78 -2.69 -4.58
CA GLY A 141 -3.83 -3.76 -4.26
C GLY A 141 -4.13 -5.10 -4.92
N ALA A 142 -5.40 -5.38 -5.22
CA ALA A 142 -5.86 -6.60 -5.87
C ALA A 142 -5.20 -7.87 -5.29
N ALA A 143 -4.42 -8.61 -6.08
CA ALA A 143 -3.70 -9.81 -5.66
C ALA A 143 -2.17 -9.59 -5.64
N GLY A 144 -1.72 -8.46 -5.07
CA GLY A 144 -0.31 -8.05 -5.01
C GLY A 144 0.16 -7.32 -6.26
N GLY A 145 1.25 -6.59 -6.15
CA GLY A 145 1.67 -5.64 -7.16
C GLY A 145 3.13 -5.74 -7.61
N TYR A 146 3.37 -5.09 -8.75
CA TYR A 146 4.65 -4.97 -9.43
C TYR A 146 4.90 -3.50 -9.81
N LEU A 147 6.12 -3.19 -10.21
CA LEU A 147 6.50 -1.92 -10.82
C LEU A 147 6.96 -2.15 -12.26
N ASP A 148 6.56 -1.27 -13.17
CA ASP A 148 7.13 -1.24 -14.51
C ASP A 148 8.50 -0.55 -14.52
N ARG A 149 9.17 -0.50 -15.68
CA ARG A 149 10.49 0.11 -15.83
C ARG A 149 10.57 1.59 -15.45
N TYR A 150 9.45 2.28 -15.40
CA TYR A 150 9.33 3.69 -15.01
C TYR A 150 8.64 3.85 -13.65
N CYS A 151 8.55 2.76 -12.90
CA CYS A 151 7.95 2.68 -11.57
C CYS A 151 6.48 3.08 -11.51
N PHE A 152 5.72 2.82 -12.58
CA PHE A 152 4.27 2.84 -12.51
C PHE A 152 3.78 1.56 -11.83
N PRO A 153 3.03 1.67 -10.72
CA PRO A 153 2.54 0.48 -10.02
C PRO A 153 1.34 -0.13 -10.76
N PHE A 154 1.34 -1.46 -10.80
CA PHE A 154 0.22 -2.26 -11.31
C PHE A 154 0.12 -3.56 -10.50
N CYS A 155 -1.01 -4.25 -10.58
CA CYS A 155 -1.27 -5.42 -9.76
C CYS A 155 -1.69 -6.62 -10.61
N ARG A 156 -1.54 -7.79 -10.03
CA ARG A 156 -2.25 -8.99 -10.44
C ARG A 156 -3.74 -8.73 -10.21
N GLY A 157 -4.53 -8.74 -11.27
CA GLY A 157 -5.96 -8.40 -11.23
C GLY A 157 -6.29 -6.90 -11.44
N ARG A 158 -5.27 -5.99 -11.52
CA ARG A 158 -5.53 -4.57 -11.83
C ARG A 158 -4.40 -3.92 -12.63
N VAL A 159 -4.73 -3.31 -13.76
CA VAL A 159 -3.82 -2.51 -14.59
C VAL A 159 -4.49 -1.20 -14.98
N LEU A 160 -3.94 -0.08 -14.59
CA LEU A 160 -4.56 1.25 -14.70
C LEU A 160 -5.96 1.24 -14.07
N SER A 161 -6.99 1.63 -14.82
CA SER A 161 -8.39 1.63 -14.38
C SER A 161 -9.13 0.30 -14.62
N ARG A 162 -8.45 -0.73 -15.14
CA ARG A 162 -9.06 -2.03 -15.44
C ARG A 162 -8.82 -3.00 -14.29
N THR A 163 -9.89 -3.59 -13.79
CA THR A 163 -9.87 -4.68 -12.81
C THR A 163 -10.37 -5.98 -13.44
N GLU A 164 -9.98 -7.11 -12.86
CA GLU A 164 -10.51 -8.44 -13.16
C GLU A 164 -11.47 -8.87 -12.07
N THR A 165 -12.37 -9.78 -12.44
CA THR A 165 -13.13 -10.59 -11.49
C THR A 165 -12.24 -11.74 -11.02
N ASP A 166 -12.19 -12.02 -9.73
CA ASP A 166 -11.51 -13.19 -9.19
C ASP A 166 -12.31 -14.47 -9.51
N ARG A 167 -11.65 -15.39 -10.19
CA ARG A 167 -12.17 -16.71 -10.57
C ARG A 167 -11.23 -17.82 -10.12
N GLY A 168 -10.40 -17.55 -9.13
CA GLY A 168 -9.35 -18.44 -8.67
C GLY A 168 -8.03 -18.36 -9.47
N GLN A 169 -7.91 -17.45 -10.44
CA GLN A 169 -6.72 -17.33 -11.29
C GLN A 169 -5.47 -16.89 -10.50
N TYR A 170 -5.63 -16.40 -9.28
CA TYR A 170 -4.55 -15.96 -8.39
C TYR A 170 -4.59 -16.66 -7.02
N ASP A 171 -4.99 -17.94 -6.96
CA ASP A 171 -5.14 -18.71 -5.71
C ASP A 171 -3.85 -19.36 -5.20
N SER A 172 -2.74 -19.13 -5.88
CA SER A 172 -1.41 -19.55 -5.40
C SER A 172 -0.68 -18.42 -4.70
N VAL A 173 0.00 -18.73 -3.60
CA VAL A 173 0.93 -17.79 -2.97
C VAL A 173 1.96 -17.36 -4.00
N LYS A 174 2.20 -16.04 -4.06
CA LYS A 174 3.13 -15.50 -5.04
C LYS A 174 4.03 -14.44 -4.42
N ARG A 175 5.32 -14.53 -4.73
CA ARG A 175 6.25 -13.42 -4.50
C ARG A 175 5.84 -12.25 -5.40
N VAL A 176 5.76 -11.05 -4.80
CA VAL A 176 5.40 -9.81 -5.48
C VAL A 176 6.39 -8.72 -5.12
N PHE A 177 6.32 -7.57 -5.80
CA PHE A 177 7.14 -6.43 -5.42
C PHE A 177 6.58 -5.72 -4.18
N TRP A 178 5.27 -5.56 -4.11
CA TRP A 178 4.57 -4.86 -3.05
C TRP A 178 3.18 -5.43 -2.78
N VAL A 179 2.68 -5.21 -1.59
CA VAL A 179 1.29 -5.44 -1.19
C VAL A 179 0.68 -4.12 -0.71
N SER A 180 -0.66 -4.03 -0.72
CA SER A 180 -1.36 -2.79 -0.38
C SER A 180 -1.17 -2.37 1.06
N GLY A 181 -0.93 -1.08 1.30
CA GLY A 181 -0.97 -0.50 2.65
C GLY A 181 -2.35 -0.57 3.31
N ALA A 182 -3.42 -0.89 2.55
CA ALA A 182 -4.73 -1.11 3.12
C ALA A 182 -4.77 -2.33 4.07
N CYS A 183 -3.97 -3.37 3.78
CA CYS A 183 -3.72 -4.50 4.69
C CYS A 183 -2.31 -5.06 4.40
N LEU A 184 -1.34 -4.68 5.22
CA LEU A 184 0.05 -5.07 5.10
C LEU A 184 0.55 -5.62 6.42
N MET A 185 0.98 -6.88 6.45
CA MET A 185 1.64 -7.50 7.59
C MET A 185 3.15 -7.49 7.38
N THR A 186 3.89 -7.11 8.41
CA THR A 186 5.36 -7.12 8.39
C THR A 186 5.94 -7.61 9.70
N ARG A 187 7.19 -8.13 9.68
CA ARG A 187 7.94 -8.44 10.90
C ARG A 187 8.31 -7.16 11.63
N SER A 188 8.10 -7.11 12.93
CA SER A 188 8.50 -5.96 13.75
C SER A 188 10.00 -5.70 13.72
N SER A 189 10.81 -6.76 13.60
CA SER A 189 12.27 -6.64 13.43
C SER A 189 12.63 -5.91 12.13
N VAL A 190 11.96 -6.23 11.01
CA VAL A 190 12.18 -5.57 9.71
C VAL A 190 11.65 -4.14 9.72
N TRP A 191 10.49 -3.91 10.38
CA TRP A 191 9.97 -2.55 10.55
C TRP A 191 11.01 -1.65 11.24
N ARG A 192 11.60 -2.12 12.33
CA ARG A 192 12.66 -1.39 13.07
C ARG A 192 13.94 -1.26 12.23
N GLU A 193 14.38 -2.31 11.55
CA GLU A 193 15.57 -2.28 10.67
C GLU A 193 15.45 -1.21 9.60
N LEU A 194 14.27 -1.09 8.96
CA LEU A 194 14.01 -0.14 7.89
C LEU A 194 13.64 1.26 8.40
N GLY A 195 13.37 1.43 9.70
CA GLY A 195 12.92 2.68 10.31
C GLY A 195 11.49 3.07 9.92
N GLY A 196 10.61 2.07 9.71
CA GLY A 196 9.21 2.27 9.37
C GLY A 196 8.96 2.77 7.95
N LEU A 197 7.82 3.44 7.73
CA LEU A 197 7.47 4.10 6.48
C LEU A 197 8.22 5.45 6.36
N ASP A 198 8.41 5.95 5.16
CA ASP A 198 8.96 7.30 4.97
C ASP A 198 7.88 8.36 5.22
N GLY A 199 7.92 9.01 6.37
CA GLY A 199 6.95 10.03 6.78
C GLY A 199 6.83 11.21 5.83
N SER A 200 7.85 11.48 4.99
CA SER A 200 7.82 12.54 4.00
C SER A 200 6.79 12.33 2.89
N PHE A 201 6.31 11.10 2.71
CA PHE A 201 5.30 10.76 1.70
C PHE A 201 3.90 11.24 2.08
N PHE A 202 3.61 11.38 3.34
CA PHE A 202 2.29 11.69 3.89
C PHE A 202 1.26 10.57 3.63
N ALA A 203 0.95 10.28 2.38
CA ALA A 203 0.11 9.17 1.93
C ALA A 203 0.41 8.82 0.47
N HIS A 204 0.18 7.57 0.09
CA HIS A 204 0.41 6.93 -1.21
C HIS A 204 1.88 6.68 -1.57
N GLN A 205 2.19 5.47 -2.01
CA GLN A 205 3.50 4.94 -2.41
C GLN A 205 4.46 4.62 -1.23
N GLU A 206 4.12 4.94 0.02
CA GLU A 206 4.93 4.65 1.20
C GLU A 206 5.08 3.14 1.43
N GLU A 207 4.03 2.37 1.19
CA GLU A 207 4.05 0.91 1.29
C GLU A 207 4.91 0.28 0.18
N ILE A 208 4.89 0.87 -1.02
CA ILE A 208 5.72 0.42 -2.13
C ILE A 208 7.19 0.74 -1.86
N ASP A 209 7.50 1.95 -1.34
CA ASP A 209 8.84 2.32 -0.89
C ASP A 209 9.34 1.39 0.21
N TYR A 210 8.48 1.05 1.19
CA TYR A 210 8.82 0.14 2.27
C TYR A 210 9.18 -1.26 1.73
N CYS A 211 8.35 -1.83 0.87
CA CYS A 211 8.62 -3.12 0.23
C CYS A 211 9.89 -3.08 -0.63
N TRP A 212 10.17 -1.95 -1.29
CA TRP A 212 11.41 -1.78 -2.07
C TRP A 212 12.64 -1.79 -1.15
N ARG A 213 12.61 -1.01 -0.05
CA ARG A 213 13.71 -1.00 0.92
C ARG A 213 13.94 -2.37 1.56
N ALA A 214 12.84 -3.12 1.84
CA ALA A 214 12.93 -4.49 2.31
C ALA A 214 13.65 -5.39 1.27
N ALA A 215 13.25 -5.29 -0.01
CA ALA A 215 13.88 -6.05 -1.08
C ALA A 215 15.38 -5.73 -1.27
N LEU A 216 15.79 -4.47 -1.09
CA LEU A 216 17.21 -4.05 -1.13
C LEU A 216 18.04 -4.64 0.03
N LYS A 217 17.39 -5.10 1.09
CA LYS A 217 18.00 -5.83 2.22
C LYS A 217 17.94 -7.36 2.06
N GLY A 218 17.42 -7.84 0.91
CA GLY A 218 17.28 -9.28 0.62
C GLY A 218 15.98 -9.91 1.08
N TRP A 219 15.10 -9.14 1.72
CA TRP A 219 13.79 -9.62 2.17
C TRP A 219 12.83 -9.86 1.00
N LYS A 220 11.87 -10.76 1.19
CA LYS A 220 10.83 -11.06 0.20
C LYS A 220 9.48 -10.50 0.66
N THR A 221 8.65 -10.17 -0.33
CA THR A 221 7.23 -9.78 -0.16
C THR A 221 6.35 -10.78 -0.88
N CYS A 222 5.26 -11.24 -0.25
CA CYS A 222 4.32 -12.21 -0.83
C CYS A 222 2.87 -11.75 -0.70
N VAL A 223 2.04 -12.13 -1.66
CA VAL A 223 0.58 -12.11 -1.52
C VAL A 223 0.09 -13.51 -1.17
N LEU A 224 -0.84 -13.58 -0.21
CA LEU A 224 -1.39 -14.81 0.35
C LEU A 224 -2.87 -14.92 0.00
N PRO A 225 -3.24 -15.71 -1.00
CA PRO A 225 -4.64 -15.79 -1.45
C PRO A 225 -5.57 -16.52 -0.48
N GLN A 226 -5.03 -17.27 0.50
CA GLN A 226 -5.78 -17.86 1.60
C GLN A 226 -6.29 -16.78 2.59
N SER A 227 -5.70 -15.63 2.58
CA SER A 227 -6.15 -14.44 3.28
C SER A 227 -6.89 -13.51 2.31
N CYS A 228 -8.08 -13.07 2.68
CA CYS A 228 -8.89 -12.17 1.88
C CYS A 228 -9.50 -11.08 2.75
N VAL A 229 -9.48 -9.85 2.27
CA VAL A 229 -10.17 -8.71 2.87
C VAL A 229 -10.95 -7.94 1.80
N TYR A 230 -12.00 -7.26 2.22
CA TYR A 230 -12.90 -6.49 1.35
C TYR A 230 -12.75 -5.02 1.67
N HIS A 231 -12.45 -4.20 0.68
CA HIS A 231 -12.07 -2.80 0.86
C HIS A 231 -12.98 -1.87 0.05
N ILE A 232 -13.43 -0.77 0.65
CA ILE A 232 -14.24 0.24 -0.03
C ILE A 232 -13.39 0.97 -1.09
N GLY A 233 -12.17 1.33 -0.72
CA GLY A 233 -11.27 2.09 -1.57
C GLY A 233 -11.66 3.56 -1.73
N GLY A 234 -10.74 4.45 -1.35
CA GLY A 234 -10.96 5.90 -1.47
C GLY A 234 -11.84 6.52 -0.39
N GLY A 235 -12.09 5.82 0.71
CA GLY A 235 -12.91 6.31 1.83
C GLY A 235 -12.40 7.61 2.45
N SER A 236 -11.09 7.80 2.54
CA SER A 236 -10.49 9.03 3.10
C SER A 236 -10.09 10.06 2.03
N LEU A 237 -9.71 9.63 0.83
CA LEU A 237 -9.28 10.51 -0.28
C LEU A 237 -9.89 10.01 -1.60
N PRO A 238 -10.89 10.71 -2.15
CA PRO A 238 -11.53 10.36 -3.41
C PRO A 238 -10.52 10.18 -4.55
N SER A 239 -10.76 9.21 -5.42
CA SER A 239 -9.88 8.89 -6.57
C SER A 239 -9.71 10.07 -7.54
N THR A 240 -10.68 10.97 -7.59
CA THR A 240 -10.70 12.18 -8.44
C THR A 240 -9.98 13.38 -7.82
N SER A 241 -9.49 13.29 -6.58
CA SER A 241 -8.85 14.41 -5.88
C SER A 241 -7.54 14.83 -6.56
N PRO A 242 -7.37 16.11 -6.96
CA PRO A 242 -6.12 16.65 -7.44
C PRO A 242 -4.97 16.53 -6.42
N PHE A 243 -5.30 16.61 -5.12
CA PHE A 243 -4.33 16.41 -4.04
C PHE A 243 -3.78 14.98 -4.03
N LYS A 244 -4.66 13.97 -4.16
CA LYS A 244 -4.25 12.56 -4.31
C LYS A 244 -3.36 12.37 -5.54
N LEU A 245 -3.72 12.98 -6.66
CA LEU A 245 -2.95 12.93 -7.89
C LEU A 245 -1.55 13.53 -7.68
N LYS A 246 -1.47 14.71 -7.04
CA LYS A 246 -0.19 15.37 -6.70
C LYS A 246 0.69 14.45 -5.86
N LEU A 247 0.15 13.85 -4.79
CA LEU A 247 0.90 12.92 -3.94
C LEU A 247 1.44 11.73 -4.75
N ASN A 248 0.61 11.11 -5.60
CA ASN A 248 1.05 9.97 -6.41
C ASN A 248 2.21 10.31 -7.35
N TYR A 249 2.16 11.45 -8.06
CA TYR A 249 3.25 11.89 -8.94
C TYR A 249 4.52 12.21 -8.14
N ARG A 250 4.40 13.01 -7.07
CA ARG A 250 5.52 13.42 -6.23
C ARG A 250 6.20 12.21 -5.58
N ASN A 251 5.43 11.39 -4.91
CA ASN A 251 5.94 10.27 -4.12
C ASN A 251 6.57 9.19 -5.01
N SER A 252 5.99 8.95 -6.19
CA SER A 252 6.60 8.04 -7.16
C SER A 252 8.00 8.51 -7.60
N LEU A 253 8.19 9.82 -7.83
CA LEU A 253 9.51 10.39 -8.16
C LEU A 253 10.48 10.31 -6.97
N LEU A 254 10.01 10.60 -5.74
CA LEU A 254 10.81 10.47 -4.52
C LEU A 254 11.26 9.03 -4.30
N MET A 255 10.34 8.06 -4.45
CA MET A 255 10.63 6.63 -4.33
C MET A 255 11.68 6.17 -5.38
N MET A 256 11.55 6.65 -6.63
CA MET A 256 12.54 6.37 -7.68
C MET A 256 13.92 6.95 -7.34
N GLU A 257 13.99 8.21 -6.93
CA GLU A 257 15.24 8.87 -6.52
C GLU A 257 15.94 8.11 -5.39
N LYS A 258 15.16 7.63 -4.41
CA LYS A 258 15.69 6.90 -3.25
C LYS A 258 16.29 5.54 -3.61
N ASN A 259 15.63 4.77 -4.49
CA ASN A 259 15.84 3.33 -4.54
C ASN A 259 16.42 2.82 -5.86
N LEU A 260 16.26 3.56 -6.98
CA LEU A 260 16.68 3.06 -8.30
C LEU A 260 18.19 2.86 -8.43
N ALA A 261 18.99 3.76 -7.86
CA ALA A 261 20.44 3.65 -7.96
C ALA A 261 20.98 2.39 -7.26
N ALA A 262 20.43 2.09 -6.08
CA ALA A 262 20.74 0.86 -5.36
C ALA A 262 20.30 -0.42 -6.10
N SER A 263 19.26 -0.32 -6.94
CA SER A 263 18.71 -1.45 -7.70
C SER A 263 19.35 -1.67 -9.06
N LEU A 264 19.75 -0.61 -9.77
CA LEU A 264 20.12 -0.65 -11.18
C LEU A 264 21.44 0.08 -11.51
N GLY A 265 22.07 0.71 -10.52
CA GLY A 265 23.22 1.60 -10.69
C GLY A 265 22.82 3.02 -11.12
N GLU A 266 23.68 3.97 -10.84
CA GLU A 266 23.48 5.41 -11.00
C GLU A 266 23.06 5.82 -12.43
N LYS A 267 23.77 5.30 -13.45
CA LYS A 267 23.54 5.68 -14.85
C LYS A 267 22.14 5.30 -15.33
N GLU A 268 21.69 4.07 -15.02
CA GLU A 268 20.40 3.56 -15.42
C GLU A 268 19.27 4.25 -14.61
N ALA A 269 19.48 4.46 -13.31
CA ALA A 269 18.57 5.19 -12.46
C ALA A 269 18.31 6.62 -12.98
N ALA A 270 19.35 7.36 -13.28
CA ALA A 270 19.25 8.72 -13.83
C ALA A 270 18.52 8.72 -15.19
N ARG A 271 18.79 7.73 -16.06
CA ARG A 271 18.10 7.59 -17.35
C ARG A 271 16.59 7.35 -17.17
N ARG A 272 16.21 6.40 -16.31
CA ARG A 272 14.79 6.07 -16.06
C ARG A 272 14.04 7.22 -15.42
N LEU A 273 14.64 7.89 -14.45
CA LEU A 273 14.05 9.05 -13.78
C LEU A 273 13.82 10.20 -14.75
N ARG A 274 14.81 10.53 -15.64
CA ARG A 274 14.64 11.55 -16.68
C ARG A 274 13.48 11.18 -17.63
N THR A 275 13.40 9.92 -18.05
CA THR A 275 12.29 9.46 -18.92
C THR A 275 10.96 9.59 -18.22
N ARG A 276 10.87 9.21 -16.93
CA ARG A 276 9.66 9.35 -16.13
C ARG A 276 9.21 10.80 -16.03
N LEU A 277 10.09 11.72 -15.73
CA LEU A 277 9.77 13.17 -15.70
C LEU A 277 9.22 13.68 -17.03
N ASN A 278 9.72 13.15 -18.17
CA ASN A 278 9.18 13.51 -19.49
C ASN A 278 7.79 12.90 -19.74
N ILE A 279 7.54 11.66 -19.31
CA ILE A 279 6.21 11.04 -19.37
C ILE A 279 5.21 11.85 -18.55
N ASP A 280 5.59 12.29 -17.35
CA ASP A 280 4.73 13.09 -16.49
C ASP A 280 4.43 14.48 -17.10
N ARG A 281 5.40 15.10 -17.79
CA ARG A 281 5.18 16.34 -18.54
C ARG A 281 4.20 16.15 -19.70
N LEU A 282 4.30 15.03 -20.44
CA LEU A 282 3.35 14.70 -21.49
C LEU A 282 1.94 14.46 -20.92
N ALA A 283 1.81 13.77 -19.79
CA ALA A 283 0.54 13.62 -19.10
C ALA A 283 -0.06 14.97 -18.69
N ARG A 284 0.76 15.88 -18.16
CA ARG A 284 0.33 17.25 -17.85
C ARG A 284 -0.19 18.00 -19.08
N MET A 285 0.50 17.89 -20.21
CA MET A 285 0.03 18.50 -21.47
C MET A 285 -1.30 17.91 -21.92
N ALA A 286 -1.47 16.59 -21.83
CA ALA A 286 -2.73 15.93 -22.14
C ALA A 286 -3.88 16.41 -21.23
N TYR A 287 -3.64 16.62 -19.93
CA TYR A 287 -4.63 17.23 -19.02
C TYR A 287 -5.00 18.65 -19.46
N LEU A 288 -4.05 19.48 -19.87
CA LEU A 288 -4.33 20.83 -20.36
C LEU A 288 -5.17 20.81 -21.64
N LEU A 289 -4.82 19.96 -22.60
CA LEU A 289 -5.54 19.83 -23.88
C LEU A 289 -6.97 19.30 -23.72
N THR A 290 -7.21 18.52 -22.67
CA THR A 290 -8.54 17.98 -22.32
C THR A 290 -9.33 18.84 -21.33
N GLY A 291 -8.85 20.05 -21.01
CA GLY A 291 -9.53 20.98 -20.11
C GLY A 291 -9.40 20.64 -18.61
N ARG A 292 -8.64 19.61 -18.26
CA ARG A 292 -8.41 19.15 -16.88
C ARG A 292 -7.33 19.97 -16.18
N LYS A 293 -7.61 21.24 -15.95
CA LYS A 293 -6.64 22.23 -15.44
C LYS A 293 -6.15 21.92 -14.03
N ALA A 294 -7.05 21.40 -13.16
CA ALA A 294 -6.70 21.05 -11.78
C ALA A 294 -5.69 19.91 -11.71
N GLU A 295 -5.85 18.88 -12.55
CA GLU A 295 -4.92 17.76 -12.63
C GLU A 295 -3.58 18.18 -13.26
N ALA A 296 -3.62 19.04 -14.26
CA ALA A 296 -2.39 19.61 -14.84
C ALA A 296 -1.60 20.42 -13.80
N GLN A 297 -2.31 21.18 -12.95
CA GLN A 297 -1.68 21.94 -11.86
C GLN A 297 -1.12 20.99 -10.79
N ALA A 298 -1.84 19.93 -10.44
CA ALA A 298 -1.38 18.92 -9.48
C ALA A 298 -0.06 18.26 -9.92
N VAL A 299 0.09 17.93 -11.22
CA VAL A 299 1.36 17.36 -11.75
C VAL A 299 2.49 18.38 -11.68
N LYS A 300 2.21 19.67 -11.98
CA LYS A 300 3.21 20.74 -11.86
C LYS A 300 3.71 20.89 -10.42
N GLU A 301 2.79 20.98 -9.47
CA GLU A 301 3.11 21.10 -8.04
C GLU A 301 3.88 19.88 -7.53
N ALA A 302 3.50 18.67 -7.98
CA ALA A 302 4.22 17.45 -7.64
C ALA A 302 5.69 17.50 -8.04
N HIS A 303 5.98 18.00 -9.25
CA HIS A 303 7.38 18.18 -9.71
C HIS A 303 8.12 19.26 -8.91
N GLU A 304 7.47 20.39 -8.63
CA GLU A 304 8.07 21.46 -7.83
C GLU A 304 8.41 20.99 -6.41
N GLU A 305 7.49 20.27 -5.75
CA GLU A 305 7.73 19.67 -4.43
C GLU A 305 8.83 18.60 -4.49
N TYR A 306 8.81 17.71 -5.49
CA TYR A 306 9.86 16.71 -5.69
C TYR A 306 11.25 17.36 -5.79
N PHE A 307 11.42 18.40 -6.62
CA PHE A 307 12.73 19.07 -6.78
C PHE A 307 13.20 19.79 -5.50
N LYS A 308 12.29 20.21 -4.63
CA LYS A 308 12.63 20.72 -3.30
C LYS A 308 13.05 19.61 -2.35
N MET A 309 12.24 18.55 -2.27
CA MET A 309 12.40 17.46 -1.29
C MET A 309 13.58 16.54 -1.60
N ARG A 310 13.91 16.31 -2.88
CA ARG A 310 15.00 15.40 -3.28
C ARG A 310 16.36 15.76 -2.67
N LYS A 311 16.57 17.01 -2.29
CA LYS A 311 17.84 17.48 -1.70
C LYS A 311 18.07 16.95 -0.27
N SER A 312 16.99 16.57 0.43
CA SER A 312 17.03 16.06 1.80
C SER A 312 16.67 14.58 1.89
N LEU A 313 16.51 13.88 0.76
CA LEU A 313 16.15 12.45 0.75
C LEU A 313 17.29 11.60 1.31
N LYS A 314 16.91 10.65 2.15
CA LYS A 314 17.79 9.56 2.58
C LYS A 314 17.82 8.51 1.47
N ILE A 315 18.90 8.49 0.71
CA ILE A 315 19.07 7.57 -0.42
C ILE A 315 19.34 6.15 0.13
N SER A 316 18.69 5.16 -0.45
CA SER A 316 18.95 3.75 -0.15
C SER A 316 20.31 3.34 -0.69
N SER A 317 21.04 2.54 0.10
CA SER A 317 22.35 2.02 -0.29
C SER A 317 22.31 0.49 -0.40
N CYS A 318 23.03 -0.05 -1.36
CA CYS A 318 23.26 -1.47 -1.52
C CYS A 318 24.74 -1.66 -1.89
N ALA A 319 25.38 -2.72 -1.38
CA ALA A 319 26.79 -3.00 -1.66
C ALA A 319 27.04 -3.29 -3.17
N ARG A 320 26.06 -3.92 -3.82
CA ARG A 320 26.02 -4.11 -5.28
C ARG A 320 24.60 -3.90 -5.77
N PRO A 321 24.39 -3.14 -6.87
CA PRO A 321 23.06 -3.00 -7.44
C PRO A 321 22.48 -4.37 -7.81
N GLU A 322 21.32 -4.67 -7.24
CA GLU A 322 20.58 -5.88 -7.53
C GLU A 322 19.12 -5.51 -7.81
N LYS A 323 18.64 -5.89 -8.99
CA LYS A 323 17.29 -5.60 -9.42
C LYS A 323 16.28 -6.42 -8.60
N PRO A 324 15.42 -5.76 -7.81
CA PRO A 324 14.42 -6.47 -7.03
C PRO A 324 13.44 -7.27 -7.90
N TYR A 325 12.99 -8.41 -7.35
CA TYR A 325 11.91 -9.18 -7.99
C TYR A 325 10.68 -8.29 -8.19
N GLY A 326 10.05 -8.38 -9.36
CA GLY A 326 8.83 -7.62 -9.68
C GLY A 326 9.05 -6.18 -10.16
N LEU A 327 10.30 -5.69 -10.23
CA LEU A 327 10.64 -4.51 -11.02
C LEU A 327 10.81 -4.96 -12.49
N MET A 328 9.73 -4.81 -13.28
CA MET A 328 9.65 -5.38 -14.63
C MET A 328 10.18 -4.43 -15.71
N ASP A 329 10.92 -4.95 -16.69
CA ASP A 329 11.43 -4.17 -17.85
C ASP A 329 10.37 -3.99 -18.95
N ILE A 330 9.14 -3.70 -18.57
CA ILE A 330 8.03 -3.40 -19.47
C ILE A 330 7.59 -1.95 -19.32
N ASN A 331 6.90 -1.40 -20.29
CA ASN A 331 6.13 -0.16 -20.16
C ASN A 331 4.66 -0.55 -20.04
N ILE A 332 4.13 -0.52 -18.80
CA ILE A 332 2.78 -1.01 -18.52
C ILE A 332 1.70 -0.15 -19.20
N ILE A 333 1.92 1.15 -19.32
CA ILE A 333 0.97 2.08 -19.96
C ILE A 333 0.85 1.74 -21.45
N LEU A 334 1.98 1.63 -22.15
CA LEU A 334 1.99 1.28 -23.58
C LEU A 334 1.40 -0.12 -23.80
N GLN A 335 1.76 -1.10 -22.96
CA GLN A 335 1.20 -2.45 -23.05
C GLN A 335 -0.31 -2.47 -22.81
N ALA A 336 -0.81 -1.67 -21.87
CA ALA A 336 -2.25 -1.56 -21.60
C ALA A 336 -3.02 -0.91 -22.75
N ILE A 337 -2.44 0.09 -23.41
CA ILE A 337 -3.02 0.72 -24.60
C ILE A 337 -3.08 -0.28 -25.76
N LEU A 338 -1.97 -0.97 -26.06
CA LEU A 338 -1.86 -1.87 -27.21
C LEU A 338 -2.67 -3.16 -27.03
N ARG A 339 -2.81 -3.68 -25.82
CA ARG A 339 -3.37 -5.01 -25.54
C ARG A 339 -4.75 -5.01 -24.89
N GLY A 340 -5.23 -3.87 -24.38
CA GLY A 340 -6.49 -3.81 -23.64
C GLY A 340 -6.51 -4.83 -22.48
N LYS A 341 -7.59 -5.61 -22.35
CA LYS A 341 -7.72 -6.66 -21.32
C LYS A 341 -6.73 -7.83 -21.48
N ARG A 342 -6.11 -8.02 -22.65
CA ARG A 342 -5.10 -9.08 -22.85
C ARG A 342 -3.78 -8.82 -22.09
N ILE A 343 -3.64 -7.65 -21.48
CA ILE A 343 -2.46 -7.31 -20.65
C ILE A 343 -2.32 -8.27 -19.47
N PHE A 344 -3.41 -8.72 -18.86
CA PHE A 344 -3.39 -9.67 -17.75
C PHE A 344 -2.73 -11.00 -18.12
N LYS A 345 -3.01 -11.54 -19.30
CA LYS A 345 -2.33 -12.74 -19.81
C LYS A 345 -0.81 -12.55 -19.91
N ARG A 346 -0.36 -11.34 -20.27
CA ARG A 346 1.07 -11.02 -20.36
C ARG A 346 1.75 -10.97 -18.98
N ILE A 347 1.06 -10.43 -17.98
CA ILE A 347 1.56 -10.42 -16.59
C ILE A 347 1.70 -11.86 -16.10
N ASN A 348 0.67 -12.69 -16.27
CA ASN A 348 0.70 -14.10 -15.88
C ASN A 348 1.81 -14.88 -16.58
N THR A 349 2.10 -14.59 -17.88
CA THR A 349 3.22 -15.21 -18.60
C THR A 349 4.56 -14.82 -17.97
N TYR A 350 4.74 -13.55 -17.59
CA TYR A 350 5.95 -13.08 -16.91
C TYR A 350 6.14 -13.78 -15.56
N GLU A 351 5.07 -13.90 -14.76
CA GLU A 351 5.09 -14.58 -13.47
C GLU A 351 5.53 -16.06 -13.56
N ASN A 352 5.15 -16.73 -14.63
CA ASN A 352 5.45 -18.14 -14.83
C ASN A 352 6.87 -18.38 -15.41
N SER A 353 7.53 -17.31 -15.88
CA SER A 353 8.89 -17.39 -16.44
C SER A 353 9.98 -16.92 -15.47
N HIS A 354 9.61 -16.44 -14.30
CA HIS A 354 10.48 -15.91 -13.23
C HIS A 354 10.00 -16.34 -11.86
#